data_21bdb0620fbbad1333a6b1cc56420c41
#
_entry.id   21bdb0620fbbad1333a6b1cc56420c41
#
_cell.length_a   1.000
_cell.length_b   1.000
_cell.length_c   1.000
_cell.angle_alpha   90.00
_cell.angle_beta   90.00
_cell.angle_gamma   90.00
#
_symmetry.space_group_name_H-M   'P 1'
#
loop_
_entity.id
_entity.type
_entity.pdbx_description
1 polymer ?
#
loop_
_entity_poly.entity_id
_entity_poly.type
_entity_poly.pdbx_seq_one_letter_code
_entity_poly.pdbx_strand_id
1 'polypeptide(L)'
;MMKKAYSKRKISMAVILFWTLLFLISATTVYAAGNPLAKMPQKDGTVIHKAIWGKGATFLTPELSSEIKIKVTSSNPKVATVEGNGEKHASLSGDTYYAWYEVHPVSPGTTKIKAVVTYNKKTYTKICNYTVYKWESPFKSLKIGSTNYLPRFQKSGQYEVNKKTISGKLTYKLKPEFVLTNISANYYIDPGRSFLTEMENIKNGQKLPENTTRIYIKAKSKKNNQEYTMGISVPIEYIY
;
A
#
# COMPACT_ATOMS: atom_id res chain seq x y z
N MET A 1 3.83 46.50 59.22
CA MET A 1 4.59 45.73 58.23
C MET A 1 4.04 44.34 57.90
N MET A 2 2.80 43.99 58.23
CA MET A 2 2.25 42.62 57.99
C MET A 2 1.28 42.43 56.78
N LYS A 3 0.86 43.49 56.12
CA LYS A 3 -0.10 43.40 54.99
C LYS A 3 0.51 43.01 53.64
N LYS A 4 1.85 43.18 53.44
CA LYS A 4 2.53 42.84 52.15
C LYS A 4 2.84 41.34 51.95
N ALA A 5 2.97 40.57 53.02
CA ALA A 5 3.32 39.15 52.94
C ALA A 5 2.11 38.27 52.53
N TYR A 6 0.90 38.68 52.90
CA TYR A 6 -0.33 37.91 52.61
C TYR A 6 -0.73 37.96 51.12
N SER A 7 -0.43 39.06 50.43
CA SER A 7 -0.72 39.22 48.99
C SER A 7 0.14 38.32 48.11
N LYS A 8 1.43 38.16 48.44
CA LYS A 8 2.36 37.31 47.65
C LYS A 8 2.03 35.81 47.73
N ARG A 9 1.52 35.32 48.89
CA ARG A 9 1.11 33.92 49.02
C ARG A 9 -0.17 33.57 48.22
N LYS A 10 -1.13 34.50 48.14
CA LYS A 10 -2.37 34.28 47.36
C LYS A 10 -2.10 34.24 45.87
N ILE A 11 -1.19 35.07 45.35
CA ILE A 11 -0.79 35.06 43.93
C ILE A 11 -0.05 33.78 43.59
N SER A 12 0.84 33.28 44.46
CA SER A 12 1.56 32.04 44.26
C SER A 12 0.64 30.82 44.21
N MET A 13 -0.38 30.73 45.09
CA MET A 13 -1.35 29.64 45.06
C MET A 13 -2.27 29.68 43.84
N ALA A 14 -2.70 30.83 43.38
CA ALA A 14 -3.50 30.98 42.18
C ALA A 14 -2.71 30.58 40.91
N VAL A 15 -1.43 30.94 40.84
CA VAL A 15 -0.54 30.55 39.74
C VAL A 15 -0.32 29.03 39.72
N ILE A 16 -0.08 28.41 40.88
CA ILE A 16 0.10 26.95 40.99
C ILE A 16 -1.19 26.21 40.58
N LEU A 17 -2.37 26.66 41.04
CA LEU A 17 -3.65 26.09 40.62
C LEU A 17 -3.92 26.25 39.12
N PHE A 18 -3.56 27.38 38.53
CA PHE A 18 -3.69 27.62 37.09
C PHE A 18 -2.79 26.69 36.26
N TRP A 19 -1.53 26.52 36.70
CA TRP A 19 -0.61 25.56 36.02
C TRP A 19 -1.02 24.09 36.19
N THR A 20 -1.53 23.69 37.35
CA THR A 20 -2.05 22.32 37.54
C THR A 20 -3.31 22.09 36.74
N LEU A 21 -4.19 23.09 36.56
CA LEU A 21 -5.36 22.98 35.69
C LEU A 21 -4.95 22.90 34.20
N LEU A 22 -3.93 23.66 33.78
CA LEU A 22 -3.38 23.56 32.42
C LEU A 22 -2.76 22.20 32.15
N PHE A 23 -2.07 21.59 33.12
CA PHE A 23 -1.50 20.24 32.98
C PHE A 23 -2.58 19.14 32.95
N LEU A 24 -3.71 19.35 33.62
CA LEU A 24 -4.84 18.40 33.56
C LEU A 24 -5.61 18.48 32.23
N ILE A 25 -5.57 19.63 31.55
CA ILE A 25 -6.22 19.80 30.23
C ILE A 25 -5.33 19.26 29.09
N SER A 26 -4.01 19.20 29.28
CA SER A 26 -3.07 18.71 28.25
C SER A 26 -2.90 17.21 28.21
N ALA A 27 -3.55 16.43 29.08
CA ALA A 27 -3.39 14.97 29.17
C ALA A 27 -4.53 14.16 28.56
N THR A 28 -5.48 14.79 27.90
CA THR A 28 -6.45 14.06 27.10
C THR A 28 -6.40 14.52 25.65
N THR A 29 -5.44 14.02 24.89
CA THR A 29 -5.72 13.76 23.49
C THR A 29 -6.85 12.73 23.48
N VAL A 30 -8.07 13.18 23.71
CA VAL A 30 -9.24 12.44 23.32
C VAL A 30 -9.10 12.33 21.81
N TYR A 31 -8.57 11.19 21.33
CA TYR A 31 -8.82 10.79 19.96
C TYR A 31 -10.33 10.81 19.82
N ALA A 32 -10.85 11.91 19.27
CA ALA A 32 -12.25 12.01 18.96
C ALA A 32 -12.58 10.73 18.20
N ALA A 33 -13.43 9.88 18.78
CA ALA A 33 -13.74 8.56 18.26
C ALA A 33 -14.52 8.72 16.96
N GLY A 34 -13.81 9.18 15.90
CA GLY A 34 -14.32 9.30 14.56
C GLY A 34 -14.72 7.93 14.02
N ASN A 35 -15.51 7.94 12.98
CA ASN A 35 -15.87 6.70 12.28
C ASN A 35 -14.58 5.97 11.81
N PRO A 36 -14.27 4.76 12.33
CA PRO A 36 -13.07 4.01 11.94
C PRO A 36 -13.00 3.70 10.44
N LEU A 37 -14.15 3.66 9.76
CA LEU A 37 -14.26 3.43 8.33
C LEU A 37 -14.28 4.73 7.49
N ALA A 38 -14.02 5.90 8.07
CA ALA A 38 -14.10 7.17 7.35
C ALA A 38 -13.23 7.17 6.08
N LYS A 39 -12.00 6.65 6.17
CA LYS A 39 -11.04 6.58 5.06
C LYS A 39 -11.26 5.40 4.09
N MET A 40 -12.18 4.47 4.37
CA MET A 40 -12.49 3.39 3.44
C MET A 40 -13.03 3.99 2.13
N PRO A 41 -12.50 3.62 0.95
CA PRO A 41 -12.97 4.17 -0.31
C PRO A 41 -14.38 3.70 -0.65
N GLN A 42 -15.17 4.53 -1.32
CA GLN A 42 -16.48 4.14 -1.85
C GLN A 42 -16.37 3.32 -3.14
N LYS A 43 -15.28 3.53 -3.89
CA LYS A 43 -14.93 2.79 -5.11
C LYS A 43 -13.45 2.44 -5.06
N ASP A 44 -13.13 1.22 -5.40
CA ASP A 44 -11.76 0.74 -5.52
C ASP A 44 -11.69 -0.39 -6.54
N GLY A 45 -10.50 -0.87 -6.85
CA GLY A 45 -10.34 -1.97 -7.77
C GLY A 45 -8.88 -2.34 -8.00
N THR A 46 -8.69 -3.50 -8.61
CA THR A 46 -7.37 -4.00 -8.96
C THR A 46 -7.40 -4.68 -10.32
N VAL A 47 -6.22 -4.83 -10.91
CA VAL A 47 -6.04 -5.60 -12.14
C VAL A 47 -5.62 -7.01 -11.75
N ILE A 48 -6.43 -8.01 -12.13
CA ILE A 48 -6.06 -9.41 -11.90
C ILE A 48 -5.06 -9.87 -12.98
N HIS A 49 -3.92 -10.36 -12.54
CA HIS A 49 -2.97 -11.06 -13.37
C HIS A 49 -2.48 -12.32 -12.63
N LYS A 50 -2.04 -13.33 -13.37
CA LYS A 50 -1.50 -14.57 -12.79
C LYS A 50 -0.12 -14.38 -12.12
N ALA A 51 0.12 -13.24 -11.53
CA ALA A 51 1.34 -12.99 -10.81
C ALA A 51 1.19 -13.45 -9.36
N ILE A 52 2.27 -13.95 -8.82
CA ILE A 52 2.44 -14.55 -7.49
C ILE A 52 2.08 -13.58 -6.35
N TRP A 53 1.86 -12.30 -6.63
CA TRP A 53 1.63 -11.23 -5.66
C TRP A 53 0.37 -10.39 -6.00
N GLY A 54 -0.70 -11.05 -6.39
CA GLY A 54 -2.01 -10.41 -6.51
C GLY A 54 -2.57 -10.02 -5.15
N LYS A 55 -1.84 -9.16 -4.42
CA LYS A 55 -2.44 -8.52 -3.25
C LYS A 55 -3.56 -7.61 -3.76
N GLY A 56 -4.76 -7.93 -3.36
CA GLY A 56 -5.90 -7.05 -3.48
C GLY A 56 -5.71 -5.78 -2.65
N ALA A 57 -6.70 -4.92 -2.65
CA ALA A 57 -6.69 -3.74 -1.80
C ALA A 57 -6.64 -4.15 -0.34
N THR A 58 -5.74 -3.52 0.41
CA THR A 58 -5.69 -3.62 1.86
C THR A 58 -6.23 -2.33 2.45
N PHE A 59 -7.11 -2.43 3.42
CA PHE A 59 -7.59 -1.31 4.20
C PHE A 59 -7.17 -1.48 5.65
N LEU A 60 -6.69 -0.38 6.25
CA LEU A 60 -6.43 -0.28 7.68
C LEU A 60 -7.27 0.85 8.28
N THR A 61 -7.85 0.61 9.46
CA THR A 61 -8.39 1.69 10.28
C THR A 61 -7.25 2.51 10.89
N PRO A 62 -7.50 3.74 11.35
CA PRO A 62 -6.58 4.40 12.27
C PRO A 62 -6.39 3.56 13.54
N GLU A 63 -5.30 3.80 14.26
CA GLU A 63 -5.11 3.29 15.61
C GLU A 63 -6.14 3.92 16.56
N LEU A 64 -6.68 3.11 17.45
CA LEU A 64 -7.77 3.44 18.36
C LEU A 64 -7.40 3.06 19.79
N SER A 65 -8.04 3.71 20.76
CA SER A 65 -7.76 3.54 22.19
C SER A 65 -8.42 2.33 22.86
N SER A 66 -9.26 1.58 22.14
CA SER A 66 -9.94 0.41 22.67
C SER A 66 -10.19 -0.65 21.61
N GLU A 67 -10.51 -1.87 22.04
CA GLU A 67 -10.76 -3.02 21.18
C GLU A 67 -11.71 -2.69 20.02
N ILE A 68 -11.39 -3.19 18.85
CA ILE A 68 -12.15 -3.05 17.61
C ILE A 68 -12.46 -4.44 17.04
N LYS A 69 -13.70 -4.65 16.62
CA LYS A 69 -14.14 -5.86 15.91
C LYS A 69 -14.57 -5.50 14.50
N ILE A 70 -14.13 -6.29 13.52
CA ILE A 70 -14.50 -6.11 12.13
C ILE A 70 -15.11 -7.38 11.54
N LYS A 71 -16.16 -7.20 10.74
CA LYS A 71 -16.70 -8.24 9.86
C LYS A 71 -16.72 -7.68 8.44
N VAL A 72 -16.08 -8.39 7.51
CA VAL A 72 -16.04 -8.01 6.10
C VAL A 72 -16.71 -9.08 5.26
N THR A 73 -17.46 -8.67 4.25
CA THR A 73 -18.15 -9.59 3.34
C THR A 73 -18.08 -9.09 1.90
N SER A 74 -17.96 -10.01 0.96
CA SER A 74 -18.11 -9.76 -0.47
C SER A 74 -19.49 -10.21 -0.93
N SER A 75 -20.19 -9.38 -1.70
CA SER A 75 -21.48 -9.77 -2.29
C SER A 75 -21.35 -10.77 -3.44
N ASN A 76 -20.16 -10.95 -3.99
CA ASN A 76 -19.85 -11.92 -5.03
C ASN A 76 -18.43 -12.49 -4.85
N PRO A 77 -18.28 -13.57 -4.06
CA PRO A 77 -16.97 -14.21 -3.83
C PRO A 77 -16.33 -14.78 -5.10
N LYS A 78 -17.09 -15.00 -6.19
CA LYS A 78 -16.53 -15.41 -7.47
C LYS A 78 -15.73 -14.27 -8.16
N VAL A 79 -15.98 -13.02 -7.77
CA VAL A 79 -15.21 -11.86 -8.27
C VAL A 79 -14.07 -11.52 -7.32
N ALA A 80 -14.34 -11.45 -6.03
CA ALA A 80 -13.32 -11.23 -5.01
C ALA A 80 -13.75 -11.82 -3.67
N THR A 81 -12.83 -12.46 -2.96
CA THR A 81 -12.99 -12.85 -1.56
C THR A 81 -12.40 -11.79 -0.65
N VAL A 82 -12.72 -11.84 0.64
CA VAL A 82 -12.22 -10.90 1.65
C VAL A 82 -11.90 -11.64 2.95
N GLU A 83 -10.88 -11.15 3.64
CA GLU A 83 -10.59 -11.50 5.02
C GLU A 83 -10.29 -10.24 5.81
N GLY A 84 -10.43 -10.28 7.14
CA GLY A 84 -10.13 -9.14 7.99
C GLY A 84 -10.22 -9.48 9.46
N ASN A 85 -9.46 -8.75 10.26
CA ASN A 85 -9.38 -8.95 11.70
C ASN A 85 -9.18 -7.63 12.43
N GLY A 86 -9.53 -7.61 13.74
CA GLY A 86 -9.11 -6.57 14.68
C GLY A 86 -7.86 -7.03 15.43
N GLU A 87 -6.90 -6.15 15.59
CA GLU A 87 -5.63 -6.45 16.23
C GLU A 87 -5.29 -5.44 17.32
N LYS A 88 -4.51 -5.89 18.30
CA LYS A 88 -3.93 -5.10 19.36
C LYS A 88 -2.44 -4.87 19.07
N HIS A 89 -2.00 -3.63 19.16
CA HIS A 89 -0.61 -3.26 19.10
C HIS A 89 -0.16 -2.78 20.50
N ALA A 90 0.68 -3.57 21.15
CA ALA A 90 1.26 -3.22 22.44
C ALA A 90 2.44 -2.25 22.23
N SER A 91 2.45 -1.12 22.95
CA SER A 91 3.55 -0.18 22.97
C SER A 91 3.86 0.33 24.38
N LEU A 92 5.04 0.92 24.57
CA LEU A 92 5.44 1.51 25.85
C LEU A 92 4.54 2.69 26.28
N SER A 93 3.86 3.34 25.34
CA SER A 93 2.93 4.44 25.60
C SER A 93 1.49 4.01 25.84
N GLY A 94 1.22 2.70 25.83
CA GLY A 94 -0.09 2.10 25.98
C GLY A 94 -0.52 1.26 24.77
N ASP A 95 -1.54 0.45 24.98
CA ASP A 95 -2.07 -0.41 23.93
C ASP A 95 -2.91 0.40 22.95
N THR A 96 -2.70 0.17 21.66
CA THR A 96 -3.57 0.65 20.58
C THR A 96 -4.22 -0.51 19.85
N TYR A 97 -5.31 -0.25 19.16
CA TYR A 97 -6.09 -1.25 18.46
C TYR A 97 -6.38 -0.76 17.05
N TYR A 98 -6.33 -1.66 16.07
CA TYR A 98 -6.72 -1.35 14.70
C TYR A 98 -7.46 -2.55 14.09
N ALA A 99 -8.18 -2.31 13.03
CA ALA A 99 -8.75 -3.37 12.21
C ALA A 99 -8.24 -3.24 10.78
N TRP A 100 -8.08 -4.37 10.15
CA TRP A 100 -7.69 -4.45 8.74
C TRP A 100 -8.58 -5.41 7.98
N TYR A 101 -8.63 -5.25 6.67
CA TYR A 101 -9.12 -6.26 5.76
C TYR A 101 -8.33 -6.25 4.45
N GLU A 102 -8.29 -7.40 3.82
CA GLU A 102 -7.73 -7.59 2.48
C GLU A 102 -8.81 -8.08 1.53
N VAL A 103 -8.73 -7.62 0.28
CA VAL A 103 -9.60 -8.07 -0.82
C VAL A 103 -8.75 -8.90 -1.76
N HIS A 104 -9.11 -10.16 -1.96
CA HIS A 104 -8.41 -11.09 -2.84
C HIS A 104 -9.19 -11.23 -4.16
N PRO A 105 -8.67 -10.71 -5.28
CA PRO A 105 -9.33 -10.81 -6.59
C PRO A 105 -9.34 -12.27 -7.08
N VAL A 106 -10.48 -12.71 -7.57
CA VAL A 106 -10.69 -14.08 -8.08
C VAL A 106 -10.90 -14.09 -9.59
N SER A 107 -11.79 -13.23 -10.10
CA SER A 107 -12.07 -13.12 -11.53
C SER A 107 -12.52 -11.70 -11.90
N PRO A 108 -12.36 -11.27 -13.16
CA PRO A 108 -12.85 -9.97 -13.60
C PRO A 108 -14.34 -9.80 -13.36
N GLY A 109 -14.72 -8.60 -12.88
CA GLY A 109 -16.10 -8.27 -12.55
C GLY A 109 -16.19 -7.22 -11.47
N THR A 110 -17.40 -6.95 -10.97
CA THR A 110 -17.65 -5.99 -9.87
C THR A 110 -18.37 -6.69 -8.73
N THR A 111 -17.98 -6.36 -7.50
CA THR A 111 -18.61 -6.83 -6.26
C THR A 111 -18.72 -5.68 -5.27
N LYS A 112 -19.58 -5.83 -4.25
CA LYS A 112 -19.65 -4.89 -3.13
C LYS A 112 -18.94 -5.50 -1.93
N ILE A 113 -17.95 -4.80 -1.41
CA ILE A 113 -17.27 -5.14 -0.16
C ILE A 113 -17.93 -4.35 0.96
N LYS A 114 -18.58 -5.06 1.88
CA LYS A 114 -19.21 -4.47 3.06
C LYS A 114 -18.34 -4.71 4.28
N ALA A 115 -17.86 -3.63 4.91
CA ALA A 115 -17.19 -3.66 6.19
C ALA A 115 -18.15 -3.19 7.29
N VAL A 116 -18.21 -3.95 8.38
CA VAL A 116 -18.96 -3.63 9.59
C VAL A 116 -17.96 -3.65 10.74
N VAL A 117 -17.78 -2.52 11.40
CA VAL A 117 -16.84 -2.33 12.51
C VAL A 117 -17.62 -1.98 13.77
N THR A 118 -17.32 -2.67 14.87
CA THR A 118 -17.82 -2.32 16.21
C THR A 118 -16.65 -1.75 17.01
N TYR A 119 -16.83 -0.51 17.48
CA TYR A 119 -15.88 0.23 18.27
C TYR A 119 -16.61 1.10 19.30
N ASN A 120 -16.18 1.09 20.56
CA ASN A 120 -16.83 1.82 21.67
C ASN A 120 -18.35 1.58 21.72
N LYS A 121 -18.79 0.32 21.62
CA LYS A 121 -20.20 -0.11 21.62
C LYS A 121 -21.02 0.48 20.46
N LYS A 122 -20.40 1.16 19.48
CA LYS A 122 -21.06 1.67 18.27
C LYS A 122 -20.69 0.82 17.07
N THR A 123 -21.63 0.66 16.16
CA THR A 123 -21.43 -0.07 14.92
C THR A 123 -21.40 0.89 13.74
N TYR A 124 -20.35 0.76 12.93
CA TYR A 124 -20.13 1.54 11.72
C TYR A 124 -20.18 0.59 10.52
N THR A 125 -20.85 1.02 9.47
CA THR A 125 -20.95 0.23 8.23
C THR A 125 -20.55 1.07 7.05
N LYS A 126 -19.75 0.50 6.15
CA LYS A 126 -19.39 1.12 4.87
C LYS A 126 -19.33 0.10 3.76
N ILE A 127 -19.66 0.52 2.55
CA ILE A 127 -19.64 -0.32 1.34
C ILE A 127 -18.70 0.31 0.34
N CYS A 128 -17.81 -0.52 -0.23
CA CYS A 128 -16.97 -0.20 -1.36
C CYS A 128 -17.45 -0.96 -2.59
N ASN A 129 -17.69 -0.28 -3.70
CA ASN A 129 -17.87 -0.91 -5.00
C ASN A 129 -16.50 -1.27 -5.56
N TYR A 130 -16.17 -2.56 -5.54
CA TYR A 130 -14.85 -3.07 -5.90
C TYR A 130 -14.88 -3.72 -7.27
N THR A 131 -13.97 -3.31 -8.16
CA THR A 131 -13.89 -3.84 -9.53
C THR A 131 -12.58 -4.57 -9.73
N VAL A 132 -12.66 -5.81 -10.19
CA VAL A 132 -11.53 -6.60 -10.66
C VAL A 132 -11.44 -6.46 -12.17
N TYR A 133 -10.38 -5.82 -12.64
CA TYR A 133 -10.15 -5.61 -14.07
C TYR A 133 -9.37 -6.77 -14.68
N LYS A 134 -9.70 -7.13 -15.91
CA LYS A 134 -8.93 -8.12 -16.67
C LYS A 134 -7.55 -7.58 -17.00
N TRP A 135 -6.54 -8.44 -16.88
CA TRP A 135 -5.20 -8.13 -17.34
C TRP A 135 -5.16 -7.89 -18.85
N GLU A 136 -4.46 -6.86 -19.26
CA GLU A 136 -4.01 -6.65 -20.62
C GLU A 136 -2.63 -5.99 -20.61
N SER A 137 -1.76 -6.40 -21.56
CA SER A 137 -0.43 -5.78 -21.66
C SER A 137 -0.54 -4.32 -22.11
N PRO A 138 0.10 -3.37 -21.41
CA PRO A 138 0.16 -1.97 -21.82
C PRO A 138 0.96 -1.72 -23.09
N PHE A 139 1.75 -2.70 -23.55
CA PHE A 139 2.71 -2.53 -24.62
C PHE A 139 2.21 -3.02 -25.99
N LYS A 140 2.59 -2.29 -27.05
CA LYS A 140 2.63 -2.78 -28.43
C LYS A 140 3.92 -3.53 -28.73
N SER A 141 5.03 -3.09 -28.11
CA SER A 141 6.31 -3.78 -28.18
C SER A 141 7.09 -3.55 -26.87
N LEU A 142 7.86 -4.55 -26.44
CA LEU A 142 8.76 -4.49 -25.30
C LEU A 142 9.94 -5.42 -25.56
N LYS A 143 11.16 -4.86 -25.66
CA LYS A 143 12.39 -5.60 -25.92
C LYS A 143 13.50 -5.17 -24.97
N ILE A 144 14.37 -6.09 -24.62
CA ILE A 144 15.63 -5.85 -23.93
C ILE A 144 16.73 -6.53 -24.75
N GLY A 145 17.62 -5.74 -25.33
CA GLY A 145 18.54 -6.23 -26.36
C GLY A 145 17.77 -6.80 -27.56
N SER A 146 18.10 -8.02 -27.95
CA SER A 146 17.39 -8.77 -29.01
C SER A 146 16.14 -9.51 -28.53
N THR A 147 15.93 -9.65 -27.22
CA THR A 147 14.85 -10.46 -26.65
C THR A 147 13.54 -9.71 -26.65
N ASN A 148 12.49 -10.29 -27.24
CA ASN A 148 11.12 -9.76 -27.22
C ASN A 148 10.36 -10.31 -26.01
N TYR A 149 10.00 -9.44 -25.06
CA TYR A 149 9.26 -9.79 -23.84
C TYR A 149 7.74 -9.63 -23.99
N LEU A 150 7.24 -9.01 -25.06
CA LEU A 150 5.81 -8.77 -25.23
C LEU A 150 4.93 -10.04 -25.09
N PRO A 151 5.28 -11.20 -25.68
CA PRO A 151 4.46 -12.41 -25.56
C PRO A 151 4.29 -12.88 -24.11
N ARG A 152 5.28 -12.61 -23.26
CA ARG A 152 5.23 -12.96 -21.84
C ARG A 152 4.22 -12.10 -21.09
N PHE A 153 4.24 -10.80 -21.35
CA PHE A 153 3.33 -9.83 -20.72
C PHE A 153 1.90 -9.81 -21.29
N GLN A 154 1.59 -10.58 -22.33
CA GLN A 154 0.21 -10.80 -22.74
C GLN A 154 -0.58 -11.69 -21.76
N LYS A 155 0.11 -12.54 -20.99
CA LYS A 155 -0.51 -13.53 -20.11
C LYS A 155 -0.33 -13.20 -18.62
N SER A 156 0.71 -12.46 -18.26
CA SER A 156 1.07 -12.18 -16.88
C SER A 156 1.77 -10.84 -16.76
N GLY A 157 1.64 -10.18 -15.59
CA GLY A 157 2.40 -9.00 -15.23
C GLY A 157 3.83 -9.30 -14.77
N GLN A 158 4.20 -10.58 -14.60
CA GLN A 158 5.54 -10.95 -14.13
C GLN A 158 6.16 -12.04 -15.00
N TYR A 159 7.46 -11.96 -15.14
CA TYR A 159 8.25 -12.93 -15.87
C TYR A 159 9.63 -13.10 -15.25
N GLU A 160 9.99 -14.34 -14.95
CA GLU A 160 11.31 -14.72 -14.48
C GLU A 160 12.17 -15.19 -15.66
N VAL A 161 13.36 -14.63 -15.83
CA VAL A 161 14.31 -15.01 -16.86
C VAL A 161 15.29 -16.04 -16.29
N ASN A 162 15.52 -17.15 -17.00
CA ASN A 162 16.53 -18.14 -16.59
C ASN A 162 17.95 -17.64 -16.94
N LYS A 163 18.40 -16.60 -16.24
CA LYS A 163 19.73 -15.98 -16.38
C LYS A 163 20.13 -15.34 -15.06
N LYS A 164 21.43 -15.18 -14.81
CA LYS A 164 21.96 -14.49 -13.61
C LYS A 164 21.73 -12.98 -13.63
N THR A 165 21.67 -12.37 -14.81
CA THR A 165 21.46 -10.93 -14.98
C THR A 165 20.62 -10.63 -16.22
N ILE A 166 20.00 -9.47 -16.23
CA ILE A 166 19.24 -8.93 -17.37
C ILE A 166 20.08 -7.82 -18.00
N SER A 167 20.45 -7.96 -19.26
CA SER A 167 21.33 -7.01 -19.94
C SER A 167 20.79 -6.64 -21.32
N GLY A 168 21.18 -5.45 -21.78
CA GLY A 168 20.82 -4.94 -23.08
C GLY A 168 20.14 -3.57 -23.04
N LYS A 169 19.76 -3.07 -24.20
CA LYS A 169 19.05 -1.80 -24.38
C LYS A 169 17.54 -2.06 -24.22
N LEU A 170 16.89 -1.33 -23.31
CA LEU A 170 15.44 -1.38 -23.17
C LEU A 170 14.78 -0.56 -24.26
N THR A 171 13.88 -1.16 -25.03
CA THR A 171 13.05 -0.46 -26.01
C THR A 171 11.59 -0.88 -25.91
N TYR A 172 10.68 0.08 -25.97
CA TYR A 172 9.26 -0.20 -25.89
C TYR A 172 8.41 0.79 -26.69
N LYS A 173 7.19 0.34 -27.01
CA LYS A 173 6.10 1.17 -27.54
C LYS A 173 4.83 0.87 -26.78
N LEU A 174 4.22 1.88 -26.17
CA LEU A 174 2.95 1.74 -25.44
C LEU A 174 1.76 1.69 -26.41
N LYS A 175 0.70 1.06 -25.95
CA LYS A 175 -0.65 1.26 -26.52
C LYS A 175 -1.18 2.65 -26.16
N PRO A 176 -1.98 3.31 -27.00
CA PRO A 176 -2.40 4.70 -26.80
C PRO A 176 -3.27 4.92 -25.57
N GLU A 177 -3.97 3.86 -25.11
CA GLU A 177 -4.81 3.87 -23.92
C GLU A 177 -4.03 3.78 -22.60
N PHE A 178 -2.69 3.67 -22.65
CA PHE A 178 -1.83 3.63 -21.47
C PHE A 178 -0.85 4.80 -21.40
N VAL A 179 -0.50 5.15 -20.18
CA VAL A 179 0.61 6.07 -19.86
C VAL A 179 1.62 5.32 -19.00
N LEU A 180 2.88 5.40 -19.35
CA LEU A 180 3.95 4.90 -18.50
C LEU A 180 4.10 5.84 -17.30
N THR A 181 4.11 5.29 -16.09
CA THR A 181 4.32 6.04 -14.85
C THR A 181 5.72 5.82 -14.28
N ASN A 182 6.30 4.63 -14.47
CA ASN A 182 7.67 4.33 -14.07
C ASN A 182 8.25 3.14 -14.84
N ILE A 183 9.56 3.19 -15.10
CA ILE A 183 10.40 2.00 -15.35
C ILE A 183 11.66 2.16 -14.51
N SER A 184 12.00 1.16 -13.70
CA SER A 184 13.23 1.14 -12.93
C SER A 184 13.91 -0.22 -13.01
N ALA A 185 15.23 -0.21 -12.97
CA ALA A 185 16.07 -1.39 -12.87
C ALA A 185 16.70 -1.46 -11.48
N ASN A 186 16.65 -2.65 -10.87
CA ASN A 186 17.40 -2.96 -9.65
C ASN A 186 18.62 -3.81 -10.04
N TYR A 187 19.80 -3.43 -9.57
CA TYR A 187 21.07 -4.07 -9.93
C TYR A 187 22.01 -4.15 -8.73
N TYR A 188 22.94 -5.09 -8.75
CA TYR A 188 24.01 -5.17 -7.76
C TYR A 188 25.14 -4.21 -8.08
N ILE A 189 25.57 -3.43 -7.08
CA ILE A 189 26.77 -2.59 -7.17
C ILE A 189 28.01 -3.50 -7.16
N ASP A 190 28.00 -4.51 -6.30
CA ASP A 190 29.05 -5.51 -6.17
C ASP A 190 28.41 -6.91 -6.21
N PRO A 191 28.64 -7.69 -7.29
CA PRO A 191 28.09 -9.04 -7.41
C PRO A 191 28.57 -10.01 -6.32
N GLY A 192 29.68 -9.71 -5.64
CA GLY A 192 30.18 -10.47 -4.49
C GLY A 192 29.45 -10.16 -3.18
N ARG A 193 28.59 -9.14 -3.16
CA ARG A 193 27.83 -8.68 -2.01
C ARG A 193 26.36 -8.48 -2.38
N SER A 194 25.63 -9.56 -2.45
CA SER A 194 24.23 -9.61 -2.91
C SER A 194 23.24 -8.71 -2.18
N PHE A 195 23.61 -8.16 -1.02
CA PHE A 195 22.78 -7.21 -0.26
C PHE A 195 22.97 -5.75 -0.69
N LEU A 196 24.00 -5.40 -1.47
CA LEU A 196 24.24 -4.05 -1.97
C LEU A 196 23.59 -3.85 -3.33
N THR A 197 22.37 -3.37 -3.31
CA THR A 197 21.59 -3.09 -4.53
C THR A 197 21.27 -1.62 -4.66
N GLU A 198 21.21 -1.13 -5.91
CA GLU A 198 20.69 0.18 -6.27
C GLU A 198 19.52 0.08 -7.23
N MET A 199 18.76 1.17 -7.33
CA MET A 199 17.64 1.28 -8.24
C MET A 199 17.78 2.54 -9.10
N GLU A 200 17.72 2.38 -10.42
CA GLU A 200 17.81 3.46 -11.40
C GLU A 200 16.56 3.52 -12.28
N ASN A 201 16.06 4.72 -12.57
CA ASN A 201 15.00 4.93 -13.53
C ASN A 201 15.54 4.80 -14.96
N ILE A 202 14.91 3.96 -15.78
CA ILE A 202 15.36 3.63 -17.12
C ILE A 202 14.47 4.30 -18.18
N LYS A 203 15.09 5.00 -19.11
CA LYS A 203 14.42 5.63 -20.25
C LYS A 203 14.33 4.68 -21.45
N ASN A 204 13.36 4.94 -22.33
CA ASN A 204 13.25 4.23 -23.60
C ASN A 204 14.54 4.42 -24.43
N GLY A 205 15.13 3.32 -24.86
CA GLY A 205 16.38 3.34 -25.61
C GLY A 205 17.65 3.34 -24.74
N GLN A 206 17.55 3.37 -23.42
CA GLN A 206 18.69 3.29 -22.51
C GLN A 206 19.19 1.85 -22.36
N LYS A 207 20.51 1.67 -22.23
CA LYS A 207 21.13 0.41 -21.81
C LYS A 207 20.88 0.21 -20.33
N LEU A 208 20.52 -1.00 -19.93
CA LEU A 208 20.37 -1.34 -18.51
C LEU A 208 21.72 -1.28 -17.79
N PRO A 209 21.74 -0.92 -16.49
CA PRO A 209 22.91 -1.06 -15.65
C PRO A 209 23.46 -2.48 -15.69
N GLU A 210 24.78 -2.62 -15.48
CA GLU A 210 25.39 -3.93 -15.31
C GLU A 210 24.82 -4.63 -14.07
N ASN A 211 24.83 -5.94 -14.08
CA ASN A 211 24.28 -6.75 -12.96
C ASN A 211 22.81 -6.48 -12.62
N THR A 212 22.01 -6.01 -13.59
CA THR A 212 20.55 -5.85 -13.37
C THR A 212 19.91 -7.21 -13.10
N THR A 213 19.20 -7.30 -11.98
CA THR A 213 18.51 -8.52 -11.53
C THR A 213 17.01 -8.38 -11.64
N ARG A 214 16.49 -7.15 -11.62
CA ARG A 214 15.05 -6.91 -11.70
C ARG A 214 14.70 -5.62 -12.42
N ILE A 215 13.63 -5.65 -13.18
CA ILE A 215 13.06 -4.47 -13.85
C ILE A 215 11.61 -4.37 -13.38
N TYR A 216 11.24 -3.21 -12.85
CA TYR A 216 9.89 -2.85 -12.49
C TYR A 216 9.32 -1.88 -13.53
N ILE A 217 8.11 -2.15 -13.97
CA ILE A 217 7.40 -1.30 -14.94
C ILE A 217 6.02 -1.01 -14.40
N LYS A 218 5.64 0.27 -14.37
CA LYS A 218 4.32 0.72 -14.00
C LYS A 218 3.72 1.53 -15.14
N ALA A 219 2.51 1.15 -15.51
CA ALA A 219 1.74 1.87 -16.52
C ALA A 219 0.30 2.05 -16.03
N LYS A 220 -0.30 3.17 -16.36
CA LYS A 220 -1.66 3.53 -15.96
C LYS A 220 -2.59 3.52 -17.15
N SER A 221 -3.72 2.85 -17.02
CA SER A 221 -4.77 2.86 -18.04
C SER A 221 -5.56 4.18 -17.98
N LYS A 222 -5.68 4.86 -19.11
CA LYS A 222 -6.52 6.06 -19.25
C LYS A 222 -8.01 5.76 -19.15
N LYS A 223 -8.41 4.51 -19.47
CA LYS A 223 -9.81 4.07 -19.48
C LYS A 223 -10.40 3.91 -18.08
N ASN A 224 -9.63 3.34 -17.16
CA ASN A 224 -10.13 2.97 -15.81
C ASN A 224 -9.27 3.54 -14.69
N ASN A 225 -8.21 4.29 -15.02
CA ASN A 225 -7.27 4.91 -14.08
C ASN A 225 -6.50 3.90 -13.20
N GLN A 226 -6.51 2.61 -13.54
CA GLN A 226 -5.82 1.55 -12.79
C GLN A 226 -4.35 1.48 -13.17
N GLU A 227 -3.51 1.19 -12.18
CA GLU A 227 -2.09 0.91 -12.36
C GLU A 227 -1.86 -0.56 -12.73
N TYR A 228 -1.06 -0.78 -13.75
CA TYR A 228 -0.60 -2.09 -14.22
C TYR A 228 0.87 -2.22 -13.86
N THR A 229 1.16 -3.04 -12.86
CA THR A 229 2.53 -3.30 -12.43
C THR A 229 3.07 -4.56 -13.11
N MET A 230 4.25 -4.45 -13.69
CA MET A 230 4.95 -5.53 -14.35
C MET A 230 6.36 -5.68 -13.81
N GLY A 231 6.88 -6.90 -13.85
CA GLY A 231 8.22 -7.20 -13.42
C GLY A 231 8.90 -8.22 -14.34
N ILE A 232 10.19 -7.99 -14.58
CA ILE A 232 11.11 -9.00 -15.12
C ILE A 232 12.15 -9.21 -14.03
N SER A 233 12.35 -10.46 -13.58
CA SER A 233 13.33 -10.78 -12.54
C SER A 233 14.20 -11.96 -12.95
N VAL A 234 15.37 -12.06 -12.35
CA VAL A 234 16.15 -13.30 -12.34
C VAL A 234 15.63 -14.20 -11.20
N PRO A 235 15.88 -15.53 -11.25
CA PRO A 235 15.57 -16.45 -10.17
C PRO A 235 16.23 -16.03 -8.85
N ILE A 236 15.51 -16.26 -7.73
CA ILE A 236 16.01 -15.94 -6.37
C ILE A 236 17.31 -16.69 -6.06
N GLU A 237 17.50 -17.90 -6.55
CA GLU A 237 18.70 -18.70 -6.40
C GLU A 237 19.99 -18.05 -6.95
N TYR A 238 19.83 -17.05 -7.84
CA TYR A 238 20.96 -16.24 -8.35
C TYR A 238 21.14 -14.94 -7.58
N ILE A 239 20.34 -14.70 -6.55
CA ILE A 239 20.33 -13.46 -5.76
C ILE A 239 21.13 -13.61 -4.45
N TYR A 240 21.48 -14.87 -4.06
CA TYR A 240 22.21 -15.21 -2.84
C TYR A 240 23.53 -15.92 -3.13
#